data_235727dea03462bf2e1e25e9b2bc8875
#
_entry.id   235727dea03462bf2e1e25e9b2bc8875
#
_cell.length_a   1.000
_cell.length_b   1.000
_cell.length_c   1.000
_cell.angle_alpha   90.00
_cell.angle_beta   90.00
_cell.angle_gamma   90.00
#
_symmetry.space_group_name_H-M   'P 1'
#
loop_
_entity.id
_entity.type
_entity.pdbx_description
1 polymer ?
#
loop_
_entity_poly.entity_id
_entity_poly.type
_entity_poly.pdbx_seq_one_letter_code
_entity_poly.pdbx_strand_id
1 'polypeptide(L)'
;NKIKEFLSLSGTHTNCAGGVTPWGSWLSCEEYINKRNRDNIAHGYVFEVDPEIDRLNKPVPLIALGRFNHEAVAFDQYENAYLTEDRRNGLIYKFIPENRGSLSEGKLFAMKISSAVDSDSRNWKGSNIIINKKYNVEWVKIEDHDPDEDTMRYEGMDKGATPFARPEGMISNGNDIFICCTSGGPLKKGQIWKLTSQSSKENHIE
;
A
#
# COMPACT_ATOMS: atom_id res chain seq x y z
N ASN A 1 14.61 9.52 28.54
CA ASN A 1 15.72 10.43 28.18
C ASN A 1 16.16 10.10 26.75
N LYS A 2 16.24 11.14 25.88
CA LYS A 2 16.82 11.01 24.54
C LYS A 2 18.31 10.69 24.66
N ILE A 3 18.72 9.58 24.06
CA ILE A 3 20.13 9.12 24.11
C ILE A 3 20.88 9.60 22.88
N LYS A 4 20.24 9.53 21.69
CA LYS A 4 20.82 9.87 20.42
C LYS A 4 19.76 10.34 19.41
N GLU A 5 20.17 11.12 18.46
CA GLU A 5 19.40 11.53 17.28
C GLU A 5 20.33 11.74 16.11
N PHE A 6 19.95 11.25 14.93
CA PHE A 6 20.71 11.45 13.69
C PHE A 6 19.75 11.36 12.49
N LEU A 7 20.20 11.89 11.36
CA LEU A 7 19.50 11.79 10.08
C LEU A 7 19.70 10.40 9.51
N SER A 8 18.62 9.61 9.41
CA SER A 8 18.68 8.22 8.93
C SER A 8 18.41 8.06 7.44
N LEU A 9 17.62 8.96 6.84
CA LEU A 9 17.25 8.94 5.41
C LEU A 9 17.19 10.37 4.86
N SER A 10 17.62 10.58 3.62
CA SER A 10 17.51 11.85 2.91
C SER A 10 17.41 11.63 1.39
N GLY A 11 17.05 12.68 0.64
CA GLY A 11 16.89 12.61 -0.82
C GLY A 11 15.55 12.03 -1.27
N THR A 12 14.61 11.89 -0.38
CA THR A 12 13.22 11.48 -0.60
C THR A 12 12.30 12.71 -0.59
N HIS A 13 11.04 12.54 -1.00
CA HIS A 13 10.08 13.64 -1.13
C HIS A 13 8.76 13.30 -0.40
N THR A 14 8.26 14.25 0.37
CA THR A 14 6.95 14.16 1.08
C THR A 14 6.75 12.80 1.75
N ASN A 15 7.72 12.39 2.59
CA ASN A 15 7.59 11.14 3.31
C ASN A 15 6.38 11.19 4.24
N CYS A 16 5.53 10.21 4.10
CA CYS A 16 4.36 9.99 4.94
C CYS A 16 4.52 8.68 5.73
N ALA A 17 3.45 8.01 6.11
CA ALA A 17 3.49 6.86 7.00
C ALA A 17 4.58 5.82 6.62
N GLY A 18 4.24 4.67 6.17
CA GLY A 18 5.14 3.53 5.98
C GLY A 18 4.81 2.40 6.93
N GLY A 19 5.81 1.73 7.50
CA GLY A 19 5.56 0.62 8.44
C GLY A 19 6.84 -0.02 8.94
N VAL A 20 6.68 -1.00 9.82
CA VAL A 20 7.79 -1.80 10.35
C VAL A 20 7.80 -3.15 9.64
N THR A 21 8.96 -3.59 9.17
CA THR A 21 9.10 -4.90 8.55
C THR A 21 9.13 -6.02 9.61
N PRO A 22 8.78 -7.25 9.25
CA PRO A 22 8.90 -8.40 10.15
C PRO A 22 10.33 -8.66 10.65
N TRP A 23 11.34 -8.16 9.94
CA TRP A 23 12.77 -8.29 10.29
C TRP A 23 13.35 -7.06 11.00
N GLY A 24 12.52 -6.08 11.38
CA GLY A 24 12.88 -4.98 12.28
C GLY A 24 13.37 -3.69 11.63
N SER A 25 13.41 -3.61 10.29
CA SER A 25 13.67 -2.34 9.61
C SER A 25 12.40 -1.46 9.53
N TRP A 26 12.58 -0.20 9.15
CA TRP A 26 11.48 0.75 8.91
C TRP A 26 11.31 0.99 7.42
N LEU A 27 10.05 1.12 6.99
CA LEU A 27 9.71 1.57 5.66
C LEU A 27 9.24 3.02 5.73
N SER A 28 9.73 3.84 4.82
CA SER A 28 9.31 5.24 4.64
C SER A 28 8.72 5.40 3.25
N CYS A 29 7.50 5.87 3.18
CA CYS A 29 6.71 6.00 1.97
C CYS A 29 6.77 7.42 1.41
N GLU A 30 6.97 7.60 0.10
CA GLU A 30 6.77 8.89 -0.57
C GLU A 30 5.30 9.06 -0.95
N GLU A 31 4.60 9.95 -0.27
CA GLU A 31 3.25 10.40 -0.64
C GLU A 31 3.30 11.48 -1.73
N TYR A 32 4.13 11.25 -2.71
CA TYR A 32 4.34 12.14 -3.84
C TYR A 32 4.82 11.36 -5.05
N ILE A 33 4.26 11.62 -6.21
CA ILE A 33 4.72 11.08 -7.49
C ILE A 33 4.85 12.22 -8.50
N ASN A 34 6.00 12.30 -9.14
CA ASN A 34 6.25 13.24 -10.23
C ASN A 34 6.18 12.54 -11.59
N LYS A 35 5.95 13.30 -12.65
CA LYS A 35 6.19 12.79 -14.00
C LYS A 35 7.68 12.55 -14.21
N ARG A 36 8.06 11.34 -14.60
CA ARG A 36 9.46 11.01 -14.90
C ARG A 36 9.89 11.71 -16.19
N ASN A 37 11.05 12.34 -16.14
CA ASN A 37 11.73 12.90 -17.32
C ASN A 37 13.25 12.80 -17.12
N ARG A 38 14.04 13.24 -18.12
CA ARG A 38 15.51 13.11 -18.08
C ARG A 38 16.18 14.02 -17.03
N ASP A 39 15.49 15.06 -16.59
CA ASP A 39 16.07 16.14 -15.79
C ASP A 39 15.67 16.08 -14.32
N ASN A 40 14.83 15.10 -13.92
CA ASN A 40 14.39 14.97 -12.53
C ASN A 40 14.67 13.59 -11.94
N ILE A 41 14.78 13.56 -10.62
CA ILE A 41 14.77 12.30 -9.83
C ILE A 41 13.33 11.80 -9.80
N ALA A 42 13.14 10.51 -10.07
CA ALA A 42 11.83 9.86 -9.95
C ALA A 42 11.48 9.68 -8.47
N HIS A 43 10.24 10.05 -8.12
CA HIS A 43 9.65 9.88 -6.80
C HIS A 43 8.38 9.04 -6.86
N GLY A 44 7.87 8.62 -5.72
CA GLY A 44 6.71 7.76 -5.58
C GLY A 44 7.07 6.33 -5.19
N TYR A 45 8.09 6.19 -4.34
CA TYR A 45 8.61 4.89 -3.90
C TYR A 45 8.59 4.73 -2.39
N VAL A 46 8.84 3.52 -1.96
CA VAL A 46 9.12 3.15 -0.58
C VAL A 46 10.62 2.95 -0.40
N PHE A 47 11.14 3.34 0.76
CA PHE A 47 12.54 3.19 1.14
C PHE A 47 12.65 2.41 2.44
N GLU A 48 13.57 1.47 2.49
CA GLU A 48 13.87 0.72 3.70
C GLU A 48 15.00 1.40 4.48
N VAL A 49 14.80 1.55 5.78
CA VAL A 49 15.73 2.17 6.71
C VAL A 49 16.05 1.16 7.81
N ASP A 50 17.32 0.75 7.88
CA ASP A 50 17.82 -0.09 8.94
C ASP A 50 18.10 0.76 10.19
N PRO A 51 17.40 0.56 11.32
CA PRO A 51 17.61 1.34 12.55
C PRO A 51 18.94 1.02 13.25
N GLU A 52 19.56 -0.11 12.96
CA GLU A 52 20.86 -0.50 13.54
C GLU A 52 22.03 0.25 12.88
N ILE A 53 21.82 0.84 11.71
CA ILE A 53 22.82 1.65 11.03
C ILE A 53 22.85 3.05 11.65
N ASP A 54 23.90 3.32 12.40
CA ASP A 54 24.17 4.56 13.12
C ASP A 54 24.69 5.70 12.22
N ARG A 55 24.12 5.85 11.04
CA ARG A 55 24.48 6.86 10.02
C ARG A 55 23.37 7.00 9.00
N LEU A 56 23.52 7.95 8.08
CA LEU A 56 22.63 8.12 6.94
C LEU A 56 22.59 6.85 6.08
N ASN A 57 21.40 6.28 5.90
CA ASN A 57 21.17 5.18 4.97
C ASN A 57 21.18 5.72 3.54
N LYS A 58 21.67 4.91 2.61
CA LYS A 58 21.56 5.22 1.18
C LYS A 58 20.09 5.10 0.78
N PRO A 59 19.48 6.13 0.16
CA PRO A 59 18.10 6.06 -0.31
C PRO A 59 18.01 5.17 -1.56
N VAL A 60 17.70 3.89 -1.37
CA VAL A 60 17.49 2.93 -2.45
C VAL A 60 15.99 2.72 -2.60
N PRO A 61 15.37 3.12 -3.73
CA PRO A 61 13.94 2.93 -3.94
C PRO A 61 13.63 1.44 -4.11
N LEU A 62 12.59 0.98 -3.43
CA LEU A 62 12.05 -0.37 -3.57
C LEU A 62 11.08 -0.41 -4.77
N ILE A 63 11.64 -0.41 -5.98
CA ILE A 63 10.88 -0.28 -7.24
C ILE A 63 9.83 -1.38 -7.39
N ALA A 64 10.13 -2.59 -6.94
CA ALA A 64 9.22 -3.74 -7.04
C ALA A 64 7.91 -3.56 -6.25
N LEU A 65 7.88 -2.65 -5.26
CA LEU A 65 6.66 -2.31 -4.51
C LEU A 65 5.70 -1.39 -5.29
N GLY A 66 6.09 -0.96 -6.48
CA GLY A 66 5.32 -0.07 -7.32
C GLY A 66 5.69 1.41 -7.16
N ARG A 67 5.31 2.21 -8.16
CA ARG A 67 5.49 3.64 -8.17
C ARG A 67 4.16 4.35 -8.19
N PHE A 68 3.75 4.90 -7.06
CA PHE A 68 2.48 5.61 -6.85
C PHE A 68 2.57 6.53 -5.62
N ASN A 69 1.46 7.16 -5.26
CA ASN A 69 1.36 8.00 -4.06
C ASN A 69 1.24 7.11 -2.82
N HIS A 70 2.39 6.62 -2.33
CA HIS A 70 2.44 5.71 -1.19
C HIS A 70 2.03 6.37 0.11
N GLU A 71 1.40 5.58 0.99
CA GLU A 71 0.98 6.02 2.33
C GLU A 71 1.51 5.06 3.40
N ALA A 72 0.92 3.89 3.58
CA ALA A 72 1.31 2.94 4.61
C ALA A 72 1.67 1.56 4.04
N VAL A 73 2.44 0.80 4.83
CA VAL A 73 2.78 -0.60 4.57
C VAL A 73 2.52 -1.43 5.82
N ALA A 74 1.84 -2.57 5.66
CA ALA A 74 1.69 -3.58 6.71
C ALA A 74 2.00 -4.96 6.16
N PHE A 75 2.29 -5.92 7.04
CA PHE A 75 2.66 -7.27 6.65
C PHE A 75 1.72 -8.30 7.25
N ASP A 76 1.46 -9.38 6.51
CA ASP A 76 0.83 -10.57 7.05
C ASP A 76 1.87 -11.54 7.64
N GLN A 77 1.39 -12.62 8.26
CA GLN A 77 2.24 -13.66 8.84
C GLN A 77 3.10 -14.44 7.81
N TYR A 78 2.83 -14.26 6.52
CA TYR A 78 3.59 -14.87 5.42
C TYR A 78 4.65 -13.93 4.84
N GLU A 79 4.81 -12.74 5.45
CA GLU A 79 5.69 -11.65 5.01
C GLU A 79 5.28 -11.01 3.67
N ASN A 80 4.01 -11.18 3.24
CA ASN A 80 3.50 -10.37 2.14
C ASN A 80 3.30 -8.94 2.63
N ALA A 81 3.75 -7.97 1.84
CA ALA A 81 3.51 -6.56 2.13
C ALA A 81 2.19 -6.10 1.51
N TYR A 82 1.43 -5.32 2.27
CA TYR A 82 0.23 -4.63 1.79
C TYR A 82 0.49 -3.14 1.82
N LEU A 83 0.05 -2.44 0.76
CA LEU A 83 0.34 -1.02 0.56
C LEU A 83 -0.93 -0.25 0.23
N THR A 84 -1.01 0.99 0.68
CA THR A 84 -2.11 1.91 0.39
C THR A 84 -1.66 3.03 -0.52
N GLU A 85 -2.57 3.46 -1.42
CA GLU A 85 -2.40 4.58 -2.34
C GLU A 85 -3.36 5.71 -1.98
N ASP A 86 -2.87 6.84 -1.45
CA ASP A 86 -3.73 7.98 -1.14
C ASP A 86 -4.18 8.72 -2.39
N ARG A 87 -5.25 8.20 -2.98
CA ARG A 87 -6.02 8.83 -4.06
C ARG A 87 -7.52 8.64 -3.81
N ARG A 88 -8.35 9.55 -4.33
CA ARG A 88 -9.83 9.43 -4.23
C ARG A 88 -10.39 8.15 -4.85
N ASN A 89 -9.63 7.55 -5.72
CA ASN A 89 -9.83 6.24 -6.34
C ASN A 89 -8.56 5.39 -6.19
N GLY A 90 -7.92 5.48 -5.03
CA GLY A 90 -6.71 4.72 -4.71
C GLY A 90 -6.98 3.22 -4.64
N LEU A 91 -5.95 2.44 -4.78
CA LEU A 91 -6.03 1.00 -4.65
C LEU A 91 -5.33 0.54 -3.36
N ILE A 92 -5.62 -0.69 -2.98
CA ILE A 92 -4.87 -1.44 -1.98
C ILE A 92 -4.09 -2.50 -2.75
N TYR A 93 -2.77 -2.52 -2.52
CA TYR A 93 -1.90 -3.45 -3.21
C TYR A 93 -1.39 -4.53 -2.27
N LYS A 94 -1.02 -5.67 -2.84
CA LYS A 94 -0.32 -6.77 -2.18
C LYS A 94 0.95 -7.09 -2.96
N PHE A 95 2.06 -7.05 -2.27
CA PHE A 95 3.35 -7.49 -2.80
C PHE A 95 3.72 -8.85 -2.19
N ILE A 96 4.03 -9.79 -3.05
CA ILE A 96 4.51 -11.12 -2.67
C ILE A 96 6.00 -11.16 -2.98
N PRO A 97 6.88 -11.12 -1.97
CA PRO A 97 8.32 -11.16 -2.20
C PRO A 97 8.76 -12.48 -2.79
N GLU A 98 9.76 -12.45 -3.64
CA GLU A 98 10.40 -13.66 -4.17
C GLU A 98 11.19 -14.40 -3.09
N ASN A 99 11.86 -13.64 -2.24
CA ASN A 99 12.64 -14.15 -1.11
C ASN A 99 12.14 -13.50 0.19
N ARG A 100 11.94 -14.31 1.22
CA ARG A 100 11.60 -13.82 2.55
C ARG A 100 12.66 -12.88 3.09
N GLY A 101 12.24 -11.85 3.82
CA GLY A 101 13.15 -10.84 4.35
C GLY A 101 13.70 -9.86 3.32
N SER A 102 13.17 -9.83 2.09
CA SER A 102 13.59 -8.90 1.04
C SER A 102 12.41 -8.34 0.26
N LEU A 103 12.45 -7.04 -0.01
CA LEU A 103 11.44 -6.33 -0.81
C LEU A 103 11.98 -5.90 -2.19
N SER A 104 13.19 -6.32 -2.56
CA SER A 104 13.82 -5.92 -3.82
C SER A 104 13.20 -6.55 -5.06
N GLU A 105 12.66 -7.76 -4.93
CA GLU A 105 12.10 -8.54 -6.02
C GLU A 105 10.83 -9.28 -5.57
N GLY A 106 9.83 -9.35 -6.45
CA GLY A 106 8.56 -10.00 -6.15
C GLY A 106 7.48 -9.70 -7.18
N LYS A 107 6.23 -9.93 -6.80
CA LYS A 107 5.07 -9.70 -7.66
C LYS A 107 4.08 -8.78 -6.96
N LEU A 108 3.63 -7.76 -7.67
CA LEU A 108 2.67 -6.78 -7.20
C LEU A 108 1.26 -7.08 -7.76
N PHE A 109 0.27 -6.97 -6.88
CA PHE A 109 -1.14 -7.20 -7.21
C PHE A 109 -2.00 -6.07 -6.62
N ALA A 110 -3.13 -5.78 -7.27
CA ALA A 110 -4.15 -4.89 -6.75
C ALA A 110 -5.37 -5.68 -6.26
N MET A 111 -6.02 -5.20 -5.20
CA MET A 111 -7.18 -5.85 -4.59
C MET A 111 -8.42 -5.72 -5.46
N LYS A 112 -9.13 -6.83 -5.64
CA LYS A 112 -10.46 -6.89 -6.25
C LYS A 112 -11.44 -7.56 -5.28
N ILE A 113 -12.53 -6.88 -4.94
CA ILE A 113 -13.64 -7.45 -4.17
C ILE A 113 -14.56 -8.18 -5.15
N SER A 114 -14.52 -9.52 -5.14
CA SER A 114 -15.15 -10.36 -6.15
C SER A 114 -16.68 -10.45 -6.07
N SER A 115 -17.27 -10.06 -4.96
CA SER A 115 -18.72 -10.17 -4.72
C SER A 115 -19.44 -8.82 -4.55
N ALA A 116 -18.76 -7.70 -4.81
CA ALA A 116 -19.38 -6.38 -4.77
C ALA A 116 -20.08 -6.08 -6.09
N VAL A 117 -21.36 -5.76 -6.03
CA VAL A 117 -22.25 -5.63 -7.20
C VAL A 117 -21.80 -4.54 -8.19
N ASP A 118 -21.05 -3.54 -7.77
CA ASP A 118 -20.60 -2.41 -8.61
C ASP A 118 -19.10 -2.09 -8.54
N SER A 119 -18.28 -2.98 -8.04
CA SER A 119 -16.81 -2.78 -7.95
C SER A 119 -16.34 -1.49 -7.26
N ASP A 120 -17.21 -0.68 -6.65
CA ASP A 120 -16.87 0.58 -5.98
C ASP A 120 -17.11 0.46 -4.47
N SER A 121 -16.02 0.39 -3.71
CA SER A 121 -16.05 0.21 -2.26
C SER A 121 -16.28 1.51 -1.49
N ARG A 122 -16.25 2.66 -2.14
CA ARG A 122 -16.24 3.97 -1.49
C ARG A 122 -17.55 4.35 -0.81
N ASN A 123 -18.66 3.72 -1.19
CA ASN A 123 -20.01 3.99 -0.65
C ASN A 123 -20.45 5.48 -0.76
N TRP A 124 -19.95 6.22 -1.73
CA TRP A 124 -20.29 7.65 -1.90
C TRP A 124 -21.68 7.88 -2.47
N LYS A 125 -22.21 6.93 -3.24
CA LYS A 125 -23.50 7.03 -3.94
C LYS A 125 -24.54 6.01 -3.45
N GLY A 126 -24.26 5.36 -2.32
CA GLY A 126 -25.11 4.30 -1.78
C GLY A 126 -24.32 3.33 -0.90
N SER A 127 -24.99 2.30 -0.42
CA SER A 127 -24.38 1.29 0.44
C SER A 127 -24.10 0.00 -0.35
N ASN A 128 -23.19 0.05 -1.31
CA ASN A 128 -22.79 -1.13 -2.10
C ASN A 128 -22.06 -2.14 -1.21
N ILE A 129 -21.30 -1.63 -0.26
CA ILE A 129 -20.61 -2.41 0.77
C ILE A 129 -21.39 -2.27 2.09
N ILE A 130 -21.75 -3.41 2.67
CA ILE A 130 -22.52 -3.50 3.90
C ILE A 130 -21.56 -3.75 5.06
N ILE A 131 -21.70 -2.98 6.13
CA ILE A 131 -20.88 -3.09 7.35
C ILE A 131 -20.98 -4.51 7.93
N ASN A 132 -19.86 -5.05 8.37
CA ASN A 132 -19.72 -6.41 8.94
C ASN A 132 -20.09 -7.56 8.00
N LYS A 133 -20.27 -7.31 6.71
CA LYS A 133 -20.42 -8.35 5.70
C LYS A 133 -19.04 -8.70 5.13
N LYS A 134 -18.71 -9.98 5.11
CA LYS A 134 -17.48 -10.49 4.50
C LYS A 134 -17.61 -10.59 2.99
N TYR A 135 -16.60 -10.15 2.30
CA TYR A 135 -16.47 -10.20 0.85
C TYR A 135 -15.19 -10.94 0.47
N ASN A 136 -15.25 -11.79 -0.52
CA ASN A 136 -14.08 -12.47 -1.04
C ASN A 136 -13.17 -11.49 -1.78
N VAL A 137 -11.87 -11.68 -1.61
CA VAL A 137 -10.84 -10.88 -2.26
C VAL A 137 -10.11 -11.71 -3.29
N GLU A 138 -10.03 -11.18 -4.49
CA GLU A 138 -9.13 -11.63 -5.56
C GLU A 138 -7.99 -10.62 -5.73
N TRP A 139 -6.91 -11.05 -6.35
CA TRP A 139 -5.73 -10.22 -6.57
C TRP A 139 -5.41 -10.18 -8.05
N VAL A 140 -5.48 -9.00 -8.66
CA VAL A 140 -5.17 -8.78 -10.07
C VAL A 140 -3.73 -8.32 -10.22
N LYS A 141 -2.95 -9.00 -11.04
CA LYS A 141 -1.53 -8.72 -11.20
C LYS A 141 -1.31 -7.37 -11.88
N ILE A 142 -0.39 -6.57 -11.33
CA ILE A 142 0.15 -5.35 -11.95
C ILE A 142 1.39 -5.74 -12.73
N GLU A 143 1.41 -5.38 -14.01
CA GLU A 143 2.53 -5.69 -14.91
C GLU A 143 3.51 -4.50 -14.99
N ASP A 144 2.98 -3.29 -15.15
CA ASP A 144 3.78 -2.07 -15.16
C ASP A 144 3.75 -1.43 -13.76
N HIS A 145 4.67 -1.87 -12.90
CA HIS A 145 4.78 -1.37 -11.53
C HIS A 145 5.69 -0.12 -11.41
N ASP A 146 6.33 0.34 -12.50
CA ASP A 146 7.19 1.53 -12.50
C ASP A 146 6.86 2.51 -13.65
N PRO A 147 5.60 2.91 -13.84
CA PRO A 147 5.20 3.77 -14.94
C PRO A 147 5.81 5.18 -14.84
N ASP A 148 5.96 5.87 -15.97
CA ASP A 148 6.51 7.23 -16.02
C ASP A 148 5.59 8.30 -15.40
N GLU A 149 4.30 8.01 -15.31
CA GLU A 149 3.26 8.90 -14.75
C GLU A 149 2.45 8.19 -13.65
N ASP A 150 1.59 8.92 -12.97
CA ASP A 150 0.70 8.42 -11.90
C ASP A 150 -0.48 7.61 -12.47
N THR A 151 -0.17 6.46 -13.10
CA THR A 151 -1.12 5.67 -13.90
C THR A 151 -1.33 4.23 -13.41
N MET A 152 -0.52 3.73 -12.47
CA MET A 152 -0.55 2.32 -12.06
C MET A 152 -1.94 1.85 -11.59
N ARG A 153 -2.69 2.68 -10.86
CA ARG A 153 -4.05 2.35 -10.43
C ARG A 153 -5.03 2.16 -11.59
N TYR A 154 -4.82 2.82 -12.74
CA TYR A 154 -5.69 2.66 -13.90
C TYR A 154 -5.51 1.29 -14.53
N GLU A 155 -4.27 0.77 -14.62
CA GLU A 155 -4.02 -0.62 -15.01
C GLU A 155 -4.79 -1.60 -14.11
N GLY A 156 -4.69 -1.40 -12.79
CA GLY A 156 -5.42 -2.22 -11.81
C GLY A 156 -6.93 -2.18 -12.02
N MET A 157 -7.51 -0.99 -12.18
CA MET A 157 -8.95 -0.80 -12.40
C MET A 157 -9.42 -1.40 -13.73
N ASP A 158 -8.64 -1.27 -14.81
CA ASP A 158 -8.95 -1.89 -16.09
C ASP A 158 -9.00 -3.42 -16.01
N LYS A 159 -8.26 -4.01 -15.08
CA LYS A 159 -8.30 -5.43 -14.73
C LYS A 159 -9.35 -5.79 -13.68
N GLY A 160 -10.14 -4.81 -13.23
CA GLY A 160 -11.25 -4.99 -12.29
C GLY A 160 -10.87 -4.82 -10.82
N ALA A 161 -9.72 -4.22 -10.49
CA ALA A 161 -9.40 -3.85 -9.11
C ALA A 161 -10.42 -2.86 -8.54
N THR A 162 -10.70 -2.97 -7.26
CA THR A 162 -11.72 -2.17 -6.57
C THR A 162 -11.13 -0.87 -6.06
N PRO A 163 -11.67 0.31 -6.44
CA PRO A 163 -11.21 1.60 -5.92
C PRO A 163 -11.68 1.81 -4.47
N PHE A 164 -10.80 2.37 -3.66
CA PHE A 164 -11.03 2.79 -2.28
C PHE A 164 -10.94 4.32 -2.16
N ALA A 165 -11.56 4.87 -1.12
CA ALA A 165 -11.67 6.32 -0.93
C ALA A 165 -10.53 6.84 -0.06
N ARG A 166 -9.39 7.18 -0.66
CA ARG A 166 -8.17 7.59 0.04
C ARG A 166 -7.76 6.54 1.08
N PRO A 167 -7.30 5.35 0.67
CA PRO A 167 -6.72 4.40 1.60
C PRO A 167 -5.37 4.93 2.08
N GLU A 168 -5.28 5.15 3.40
CA GLU A 168 -4.14 5.79 4.06
C GLU A 168 -3.52 4.84 5.10
N GLY A 169 -3.71 5.11 6.40
CA GLY A 169 -3.09 4.35 7.47
C GLY A 169 -3.46 2.87 7.45
N MET A 170 -2.48 2.02 7.78
CA MET A 170 -2.64 0.57 7.82
C MET A 170 -1.87 -0.03 9.00
N ILE A 171 -2.44 -1.05 9.63
CA ILE A 171 -1.77 -1.80 10.70
C ILE A 171 -2.16 -3.27 10.67
N SER A 172 -1.22 -4.16 10.94
CA SER A 172 -1.46 -5.59 11.09
C SER A 172 -1.62 -5.99 12.56
N ASN A 173 -2.51 -6.96 12.79
CA ASN A 173 -2.66 -7.64 14.08
C ASN A 173 -2.93 -9.13 13.83
N GLY A 174 -1.92 -9.93 13.91
CA GLY A 174 -1.98 -11.34 13.54
C GLY A 174 -2.30 -11.53 12.05
N ASN A 175 -3.44 -12.18 11.77
CA ASN A 175 -3.89 -12.42 10.39
C ASN A 175 -4.74 -11.29 9.81
N ASP A 176 -5.06 -10.30 10.63
CA ASP A 176 -5.91 -9.19 10.25
C ASP A 176 -5.07 -7.94 9.93
N ILE A 177 -5.45 -7.25 8.87
CA ILE A 177 -4.90 -5.97 8.49
C ILE A 177 -6.02 -4.95 8.48
N PHE A 178 -5.90 -3.92 9.31
CA PHE A 178 -6.85 -2.81 9.40
C PHE A 178 -6.39 -1.67 8.52
N ILE A 179 -7.31 -1.11 7.73
CA ILE A 179 -7.03 -0.10 6.71
C ILE A 179 -7.99 1.07 6.89
N CYS A 180 -7.46 2.28 6.99
CA CYS A 180 -8.24 3.51 7.02
C CYS A 180 -8.45 4.07 5.62
N CYS A 181 -9.71 4.27 5.22
CA CYS A 181 -10.07 5.02 4.02
C CYS A 181 -10.71 6.34 4.43
N THR A 182 -9.93 7.43 4.45
CA THR A 182 -10.27 8.66 5.16
C THR A 182 -11.45 9.46 4.60
N SER A 183 -11.83 9.21 3.36
CA SER A 183 -13.00 9.86 2.73
C SER A 183 -14.08 8.89 2.27
N GLY A 184 -14.08 7.66 2.79
CA GLY A 184 -15.10 6.66 2.47
C GLY A 184 -16.42 6.88 3.22
N GLY A 185 -17.41 6.08 2.84
CA GLY A 185 -18.76 6.11 3.40
C GLY A 185 -19.66 7.20 2.82
N PRO A 186 -20.99 7.12 3.04
CA PRO A 186 -21.96 8.03 2.45
C PRO A 186 -21.80 9.48 2.93
N LEU A 187 -21.27 9.69 4.13
CA LEU A 187 -20.95 11.02 4.65
C LEU A 187 -19.52 11.47 4.30
N LYS A 188 -18.71 10.65 3.62
CA LYS A 188 -17.30 10.91 3.28
C LYS A 188 -16.44 11.25 4.50
N LYS A 189 -16.72 10.62 5.64
CA LYS A 189 -16.02 10.85 6.92
C LYS A 189 -15.13 9.69 7.35
N GLY A 190 -14.96 8.71 6.48
CA GLY A 190 -14.08 7.59 6.66
C GLY A 190 -14.78 6.23 6.69
N GLN A 191 -14.00 5.21 6.38
CA GLN A 191 -14.32 3.79 6.52
C GLN A 191 -13.09 3.09 7.11
N ILE A 192 -13.33 2.10 7.96
CA ILE A 192 -12.30 1.17 8.42
C ILE A 192 -12.60 -0.18 7.77
N TRP A 193 -11.59 -0.75 7.15
CA TRP A 193 -11.64 -2.07 6.55
C TRP A 193 -10.81 -3.04 7.35
N LYS A 194 -11.26 -4.27 7.45
CA LYS A 194 -10.48 -5.37 7.99
C LYS A 194 -10.29 -6.43 6.90
N LEU A 195 -9.06 -6.58 6.44
CA LEU A 195 -8.64 -7.65 5.55
C LEU A 195 -8.10 -8.79 6.41
N THR A 196 -8.67 -9.99 6.26
CA THR A 196 -8.17 -11.19 6.93
C THR A 196 -7.49 -12.11 5.93
N SER A 197 -6.22 -12.44 6.18
CA SER A 197 -5.42 -13.38 5.40
C SER A 197 -5.48 -14.77 6.06
N GLN A 198 -6.37 -15.64 5.60
CA GLN A 198 -6.53 -17.00 6.15
C GLN A 198 -5.50 -18.00 5.62
N SER A 199 -5.09 -17.79 4.36
CA SER A 199 -4.02 -18.57 3.70
C SER A 199 -3.34 -17.72 2.66
N SER A 200 -2.29 -18.23 2.01
CA SER A 200 -1.66 -17.51 0.89
C SER A 200 -2.61 -17.23 -0.28
N LYS A 201 -3.76 -17.92 -0.35
CA LYS A 201 -4.72 -17.85 -1.44
C LYS A 201 -6.11 -17.34 -1.02
N GLU A 202 -6.52 -17.54 0.23
CA GLU A 202 -7.85 -17.17 0.71
C GLU A 202 -7.78 -15.91 1.57
N ASN A 203 -8.39 -14.83 1.07
CA ASN A 203 -8.50 -13.57 1.76
C ASN A 203 -9.94 -13.09 1.71
N HIS A 204 -10.40 -12.45 2.78
CA HIS A 204 -11.67 -11.74 2.78
C HIS A 204 -11.51 -10.37 3.44
N ILE A 205 -12.41 -9.44 3.07
CA ILE A 205 -12.45 -8.08 3.60
C ILE A 205 -13.86 -7.77 4.12
N GLU A 206 -13.93 -7.05 5.21
CA GLU A 206 -15.19 -6.56 5.82
C GLU A 206 -15.07 -5.13 6.32
#